data_1e8a51611024de87edb30ebfe01f8e04
#
_entry.id   1e8a51611024de87edb30ebfe01f8e04
#
_cell.length_a   1.000
_cell.length_b   1.000
_cell.length_c   1.000
_cell.angle_alpha   90.00
_cell.angle_beta   90.00
_cell.angle_gamma   90.00
#
_symmetry.space_group_name_H-M   'P 1'
#
loop_
_entity.id
_entity.type
_entity.pdbx_description
1 polymer ?
#
loop_
_entity_poly.entity_id
_entity_poly.type
_entity_poly.pdbx_seq_one_letter_code
_entity_poly.pdbx_strand_id
1 'polypeptide(L)'
;MEESKPNTLSIPIAIVIAGALIAGAVYMGTSQSGTRDNVQPQVAEQQESGDLDQMAPITERDHIRGNPNADVVIVEYSDFECPFCKRFHSTMQQVVGEYGDKVAWVYRQFPLDQLHPVKARAEAVASECAAELGGNDAFWKFADRFMELTPSNNQTDIETVIPQIVREIGLNEIAFQTCFESGKYDQHIEEDIQNAVATGGRGTPWSIVITKNSNKYPLSGAQPYEAVKQLIDLALQEK
;
A
#
# COMPACT_ATOMS: atom_id res chain seq x y z
N MET A 1 25.99 49.61 31.63
CA MET A 1 25.77 48.28 31.06
C MET A 1 25.50 48.46 29.59
N GLU A 2 26.51 48.18 28.76
CA GLU A 2 26.52 48.43 27.34
C GLU A 2 26.06 47.16 26.61
N GLU A 3 24.89 47.19 25.98
CA GLU A 3 24.35 46.07 25.20
C GLU A 3 25.14 45.92 23.90
N SER A 4 25.89 44.83 23.74
CA SER A 4 26.59 44.48 22.52
C SER A 4 25.59 44.05 21.42
N LYS A 5 25.49 44.82 20.36
CA LYS A 5 24.70 44.47 19.14
C LYS A 5 25.32 43.25 18.45
N PRO A 6 24.50 42.25 18.01
CA PRO A 6 25.01 41.11 17.28
C PRO A 6 25.54 41.55 15.90
N ASN A 7 26.75 41.10 15.56
CA ASN A 7 27.45 41.42 14.31
C ASN A 7 26.84 40.59 13.16
N THR A 8 25.93 41.18 12.41
CA THR A 8 25.18 40.53 11.31
C THR A 8 26.02 40.27 10.06
N LEU A 9 27.33 40.64 10.08
CA LEU A 9 28.23 40.47 8.89
C LEU A 9 28.93 39.10 8.82
N SER A 10 28.90 38.31 9.90
CA SER A 10 29.66 37.04 9.98
C SER A 10 29.04 35.86 9.23
N ILE A 11 27.72 35.83 9.07
CA ILE A 11 27.01 34.70 8.45
C ILE A 11 27.22 34.66 6.89
N PRO A 12 27.07 35.75 6.15
CA PRO A 12 27.30 35.71 4.70
C PRO A 12 28.74 35.40 4.32
N ILE A 13 29.73 35.85 5.12
CA ILE A 13 31.15 35.56 4.87
C ILE A 13 31.49 34.10 5.07
N ALA A 14 30.89 33.43 6.09
CA ALA A 14 31.10 32.03 6.32
C ALA A 14 30.56 31.15 5.19
N ILE A 15 29.40 31.50 4.62
CA ILE A 15 28.82 30.80 3.46
C ILE A 15 29.69 30.95 2.21
N VAL A 16 30.24 32.13 1.94
CA VAL A 16 31.10 32.34 0.80
C VAL A 16 32.43 31.57 0.92
N ILE A 17 33.01 31.48 2.12
CA ILE A 17 34.23 30.70 2.37
C ILE A 17 33.97 29.22 2.18
N ALA A 18 32.85 28.68 2.70
CA ALA A 18 32.51 27.29 2.53
C ALA A 18 32.25 26.92 1.03
N GLY A 19 31.61 27.81 0.29
CA GLY A 19 31.38 27.63 -1.15
C GLY A 19 32.70 27.65 -1.96
N ALA A 20 33.64 28.51 -1.61
CA ALA A 20 34.94 28.59 -2.28
C ALA A 20 35.85 27.38 -2.05
N LEU A 21 35.77 26.78 -0.83
CA LEU A 21 36.52 25.58 -0.50
C LEU A 21 35.98 24.34 -1.25
N ILE A 22 34.68 24.23 -1.41
CA ILE A 22 34.06 23.14 -2.19
C ILE A 22 34.40 23.26 -3.66
N ALA A 23 34.31 24.46 -4.25
CA ALA A 23 34.68 24.71 -5.64
C ALA A 23 36.18 24.49 -5.90
N GLY A 24 37.04 24.86 -4.95
CA GLY A 24 38.49 24.65 -5.03
C GLY A 24 38.86 23.15 -4.99
N ALA A 25 38.20 22.38 -4.15
CA ALA A 25 38.45 20.93 -4.07
C ALA A 25 38.05 20.19 -5.36
N VAL A 26 36.97 20.59 -5.99
CA VAL A 26 36.51 20.01 -7.28
C VAL A 26 37.49 20.43 -8.41
N TYR A 27 37.94 21.67 -8.43
CA TYR A 27 38.86 22.15 -9.47
C TYR A 27 40.27 21.51 -9.38
N MET A 28 40.80 21.29 -8.17
CA MET A 28 42.10 20.63 -7.98
C MET A 28 42.04 19.13 -8.21
N GLY A 29 40.88 18.48 -7.97
CA GLY A 29 40.68 17.04 -8.21
C GLY A 29 40.69 16.66 -9.71
N THR A 30 40.45 17.59 -10.61
CA THR A 30 40.40 17.32 -12.07
C THR A 30 41.74 17.51 -12.80
N SER A 31 42.82 17.94 -12.11
CA SER A 31 44.11 18.26 -12.73
C SER A 31 45.20 17.16 -12.62
N GLN A 32 44.91 16.00 -12.01
CA GLN A 32 45.86 14.90 -12.00
C GLN A 32 45.50 13.85 -13.06
N SER A 33 46.19 13.95 -14.20
CA SER A 33 46.25 12.88 -15.18
C SER A 33 47.07 11.72 -14.64
N GLY A 34 46.38 10.67 -14.16
CA GLY A 34 46.97 9.41 -13.75
C GLY A 34 45.96 8.30 -13.92
N THR A 35 46.26 7.37 -14.85
CA THR A 35 45.61 6.05 -15.07
C THR A 35 44.10 5.99 -14.77
N ARG A 36 43.32 5.97 -15.84
CA ARG A 36 41.90 5.65 -15.79
C ARG A 36 41.75 4.20 -15.34
N ASP A 37 41.74 3.97 -14.05
CA ASP A 37 40.96 2.87 -13.49
C ASP A 37 39.51 3.20 -13.81
N ASN A 38 38.93 2.32 -14.59
CA ASN A 38 37.53 2.38 -15.02
C ASN A 38 36.63 2.18 -13.78
N VAL A 39 36.47 3.25 -12.97
CA VAL A 39 35.38 3.32 -12.00
C VAL A 39 34.13 3.51 -12.84
N GLN A 40 33.58 2.37 -13.27
CA GLN A 40 32.21 2.34 -13.70
C GLN A 40 31.38 3.02 -12.61
N PRO A 41 30.52 4.01 -12.95
CA PRO A 41 29.49 4.42 -12.02
C PRO A 41 28.80 3.15 -11.57
N GLN A 42 28.80 2.86 -10.27
CA GLN A 42 27.89 1.88 -9.72
C GLN A 42 26.51 2.35 -10.17
N VAL A 43 25.99 1.65 -11.16
CA VAL A 43 24.58 1.77 -11.55
C VAL A 43 23.87 1.52 -10.26
N ALA A 44 23.15 2.55 -9.78
CA ALA A 44 22.18 2.39 -8.69
C ALA A 44 21.46 1.08 -9.01
N GLU A 45 21.44 0.17 -8.03
CA GLU A 45 20.74 -1.10 -8.15
C GLU A 45 19.43 -0.82 -8.88
N GLN A 46 19.29 -1.43 -10.04
CA GLN A 46 18.03 -1.42 -10.76
C GLN A 46 17.05 -2.05 -9.77
N GLN A 47 16.24 -1.20 -9.11
CA GLN A 47 15.01 -1.67 -8.50
C GLN A 47 14.32 -2.43 -9.61
N GLU A 48 14.24 -3.75 -9.46
CA GLU A 48 13.47 -4.57 -10.38
C GLU A 48 12.09 -3.95 -10.44
N SER A 49 11.79 -3.30 -11.55
CA SER A 49 10.47 -2.77 -11.81
C SER A 49 9.57 -4.00 -11.88
N GLY A 50 8.60 -4.13 -10.95
CA GLY A 50 7.67 -5.23 -10.99
C GLY A 50 6.96 -5.27 -12.34
N ASP A 51 6.52 -6.45 -12.71
CA ASP A 51 5.83 -6.69 -13.95
C ASP A 51 4.32 -6.82 -13.68
N LEU A 52 3.55 -5.83 -14.10
CA LEU A 52 2.09 -5.83 -13.91
C LEU A 52 1.41 -7.01 -14.63
N ASP A 53 2.06 -7.61 -15.63
CA ASP A 53 1.52 -8.78 -16.30
C ASP A 53 1.62 -10.06 -15.45
N GLN A 54 2.41 -10.04 -14.39
CA GLN A 54 2.44 -11.10 -13.39
C GLN A 54 1.28 -11.02 -12.36
N MET A 55 0.40 -10.03 -12.46
CA MET A 55 -0.77 -9.96 -11.61
C MET A 55 -1.63 -11.22 -11.81
N ALA A 56 -1.91 -11.93 -10.72
CA ALA A 56 -2.77 -13.11 -10.74
C ALA A 56 -4.17 -12.73 -11.21
N PRO A 57 -4.82 -13.58 -12.02
CA PRO A 57 -6.18 -13.32 -12.49
C PRO A 57 -7.14 -13.17 -11.31
N ILE A 58 -8.17 -12.36 -11.49
CA ILE A 58 -9.27 -12.23 -10.52
C ILE A 58 -10.11 -13.51 -10.62
N THR A 59 -10.42 -14.09 -9.47
CA THR A 59 -11.13 -15.36 -9.33
C THR A 59 -12.26 -15.26 -8.32
N GLU A 60 -13.02 -16.33 -8.12
CA GLU A 60 -14.06 -16.44 -7.08
C GLU A 60 -13.50 -16.38 -5.63
N ARG A 61 -12.17 -16.52 -5.49
CA ARG A 61 -11.51 -16.36 -4.18
C ARG A 61 -11.28 -14.90 -3.79
N ASP A 62 -11.37 -14.00 -4.76
CA ASP A 62 -11.16 -12.57 -4.51
C ASP A 62 -12.40 -11.92 -3.89
N HIS A 63 -12.16 -10.97 -3.01
CA HIS A 63 -13.21 -10.18 -2.36
C HIS A 63 -13.51 -8.95 -3.19
N ILE A 64 -14.68 -8.93 -3.85
CA ILE A 64 -15.06 -7.89 -4.79
C ILE A 64 -16.19 -7.03 -4.21
N ARG A 65 -15.98 -5.72 -4.18
CA ARG A 65 -17.00 -4.70 -3.91
C ARG A 65 -17.36 -3.99 -5.21
N GLY A 66 -18.64 -3.91 -5.52
CA GLY A 66 -19.17 -3.35 -6.76
C GLY A 66 -19.52 -4.42 -7.79
N ASN A 67 -19.64 -4.03 -9.06
CA ASN A 67 -20.00 -4.93 -10.14
C ASN A 67 -18.78 -5.75 -10.60
N PRO A 68 -18.77 -7.10 -10.50
CA PRO A 68 -17.63 -7.91 -10.95
C PRO A 68 -17.35 -7.80 -12.47
N ASN A 69 -18.31 -7.27 -13.24
CA ASN A 69 -18.17 -7.00 -14.67
C ASN A 69 -17.96 -5.50 -14.97
N ALA A 70 -17.47 -4.73 -14.01
CA ALA A 70 -17.21 -3.30 -14.18
C ALA A 70 -16.19 -3.04 -15.30
N ASP A 71 -16.32 -1.89 -15.98
CA ASP A 71 -15.38 -1.47 -17.03
C ASP A 71 -13.98 -1.16 -16.47
N VAL A 72 -13.89 -0.79 -15.20
CA VAL A 72 -12.63 -0.57 -14.47
C VAL A 72 -12.62 -1.38 -13.17
N VAL A 73 -11.56 -2.14 -12.97
CA VAL A 73 -11.35 -2.89 -11.72
C VAL A 73 -10.08 -2.40 -11.03
N ILE A 74 -10.17 -2.11 -9.74
CA ILE A 74 -9.03 -1.72 -8.93
C ILE A 74 -8.71 -2.87 -7.98
N VAL A 75 -7.56 -3.54 -8.18
CA VAL A 75 -7.05 -4.57 -7.30
C VAL A 75 -6.11 -3.92 -6.32
N GLU A 76 -6.49 -3.92 -5.04
CA GLU A 76 -5.70 -3.36 -3.94
C GLU A 76 -5.09 -4.48 -3.11
N TYR A 77 -3.78 -4.44 -2.92
CA TYR A 77 -3.04 -5.23 -1.94
C TYR A 77 -2.87 -4.38 -0.68
N SER A 78 -3.46 -4.83 0.41
CA SER A 78 -3.72 -4.03 1.60
C SER A 78 -3.31 -4.73 2.89
N ASP A 79 -3.09 -3.93 3.94
CA ASP A 79 -2.73 -4.36 5.29
C ASP A 79 -3.63 -3.64 6.30
N PHE A 80 -4.31 -4.38 7.14
CA PHE A 80 -5.27 -3.85 8.11
C PHE A 80 -4.62 -2.95 9.18
N GLU A 81 -3.36 -3.19 9.54
CA GLU A 81 -2.61 -2.34 10.48
C GLU A 81 -1.97 -1.10 9.83
N CYS A 82 -1.98 -1.01 8.50
CA CYS A 82 -1.36 0.10 7.82
C CYS A 82 -2.22 1.38 7.87
N PRO A 83 -1.72 2.50 8.42
CA PRO A 83 -2.49 3.75 8.51
C PRO A 83 -2.80 4.36 7.15
N PHE A 84 -1.97 4.06 6.14
CA PHE A 84 -2.21 4.48 4.77
C PHE A 84 -3.34 3.68 4.14
N CYS A 85 -3.42 2.36 4.41
CA CYS A 85 -4.53 1.52 3.96
C CYS A 85 -5.85 1.95 4.60
N LYS A 86 -5.85 2.23 5.90
CA LYS A 86 -7.02 2.79 6.59
C LYS A 86 -7.55 4.05 5.89
N ARG A 87 -6.67 4.98 5.54
CA ARG A 87 -7.05 6.20 4.81
C ARG A 87 -7.55 5.90 3.40
N PHE A 88 -6.86 4.99 2.68
CA PHE A 88 -7.20 4.63 1.33
C PHE A 88 -8.52 3.86 1.24
N HIS A 89 -8.84 3.06 2.26
CA HIS A 89 -10.11 2.36 2.37
C HIS A 89 -11.31 3.32 2.28
N SER A 90 -11.25 4.44 3.01
CA SER A 90 -12.28 5.48 2.92
C SER A 90 -12.36 6.12 1.53
N THR A 91 -11.21 6.32 0.87
CA THR A 91 -11.14 6.82 -0.51
C THR A 91 -11.81 5.84 -1.46
N MET A 92 -11.53 4.55 -1.34
CA MET A 92 -12.10 3.51 -2.19
C MET A 92 -13.60 3.30 -1.96
N GLN A 93 -14.08 3.42 -0.72
CA GLN A 93 -15.52 3.43 -0.44
C GLN A 93 -16.23 4.58 -1.18
N GLN A 94 -15.63 5.78 -1.18
CA GLN A 94 -16.15 6.92 -1.93
C GLN A 94 -16.14 6.65 -3.45
N VAL A 95 -15.04 6.11 -3.98
CA VAL A 95 -14.89 5.76 -5.40
C VAL A 95 -16.00 4.80 -5.85
N VAL A 96 -16.15 3.66 -5.17
CA VAL A 96 -17.18 2.68 -5.55
C VAL A 96 -18.59 3.25 -5.41
N GLY A 97 -18.83 4.08 -4.38
CA GLY A 97 -20.11 4.76 -4.18
C GLY A 97 -20.46 5.75 -5.30
N GLU A 98 -19.46 6.50 -5.81
CA GLU A 98 -19.68 7.50 -6.86
C GLU A 98 -19.79 6.88 -8.26
N TYR A 99 -18.93 5.90 -8.58
CA TYR A 99 -18.91 5.30 -9.91
C TYR A 99 -19.91 4.15 -10.11
N GLY A 100 -20.45 3.60 -9.02
CA GLY A 100 -21.43 2.52 -9.07
C GLY A 100 -20.94 1.33 -9.88
N ASP A 101 -21.78 0.85 -10.82
CA ASP A 101 -21.48 -0.34 -11.61
C ASP A 101 -20.29 -0.22 -12.58
N LYS A 102 -19.72 0.97 -12.75
CA LYS A 102 -18.59 1.20 -13.65
C LYS A 102 -17.25 0.81 -13.04
N VAL A 103 -17.15 0.76 -11.72
CA VAL A 103 -15.92 0.47 -10.99
C VAL A 103 -16.15 -0.64 -9.98
N ALA A 104 -15.26 -1.61 -9.96
CA ALA A 104 -15.15 -2.61 -8.91
C ALA A 104 -13.85 -2.46 -8.14
N TRP A 105 -13.90 -2.79 -6.85
CA TRP A 105 -12.77 -2.83 -5.96
C TRP A 105 -12.55 -4.25 -5.47
N VAL A 106 -11.35 -4.78 -5.72
CA VAL A 106 -10.87 -6.10 -5.27
C VAL A 106 -9.87 -5.88 -4.16
N TYR A 107 -10.05 -6.59 -3.05
CA TYR A 107 -9.13 -6.57 -1.93
C TYR A 107 -8.28 -7.85 -1.93
N ARG A 108 -6.96 -7.73 -1.80
CA ARG A 108 -6.00 -8.81 -1.61
C ARG A 108 -5.14 -8.54 -0.38
N GLN A 109 -4.69 -9.60 0.26
CA GLN A 109 -3.93 -9.51 1.50
C GLN A 109 -2.46 -9.17 1.22
N PHE A 110 -1.95 -8.14 1.91
CA PHE A 110 -0.52 -7.85 1.91
C PHE A 110 -0.05 -7.41 3.31
N PRO A 111 -0.17 -8.29 4.32
CA PRO A 111 0.32 -7.99 5.67
C PRO A 111 1.82 -7.73 5.65
N LEU A 112 2.25 -6.59 6.19
CA LEU A 112 3.66 -6.19 6.28
C LEU A 112 4.25 -6.72 7.59
N ASP A 113 4.53 -8.01 7.64
CA ASP A 113 4.96 -8.74 8.84
C ASP A 113 6.16 -8.10 9.56
N GLN A 114 7.03 -7.39 8.84
CA GLN A 114 8.19 -6.70 9.43
C GLN A 114 7.82 -5.41 10.17
N LEU A 115 6.76 -4.73 9.73
CA LEU A 115 6.26 -3.47 10.31
C LEU A 115 5.15 -3.73 11.35
N HIS A 116 4.31 -4.71 11.06
CA HIS A 116 3.13 -5.05 11.86
C HIS A 116 3.16 -6.54 12.28
N PRO A 117 4.19 -6.95 13.04
CA PRO A 117 4.40 -8.36 13.36
C PRO A 117 3.22 -8.95 14.09
N VAL A 118 2.85 -10.20 13.73
CA VAL A 118 1.75 -11.00 14.28
C VAL A 118 0.37 -10.46 13.91
N LYS A 119 0.09 -9.17 14.15
CA LYS A 119 -1.26 -8.59 14.04
C LYS A 119 -1.76 -8.54 12.61
N ALA A 120 -0.99 -7.96 11.69
CA ALA A 120 -1.43 -7.82 10.30
C ALA A 120 -1.80 -9.17 9.67
N ARG A 121 -1.01 -10.22 9.93
CA ARG A 121 -1.31 -11.57 9.43
C ARG A 121 -2.55 -12.18 10.12
N ALA A 122 -2.69 -12.00 11.42
CA ALA A 122 -3.88 -12.46 12.14
C ALA A 122 -5.17 -11.77 11.63
N GLU A 123 -5.10 -10.49 11.33
CA GLU A 123 -6.20 -9.70 10.79
C GLU A 123 -6.57 -10.13 9.37
N ALA A 124 -5.57 -10.41 8.53
CA ALA A 124 -5.78 -11.01 7.22
C ALA A 124 -6.50 -12.36 7.34
N VAL A 125 -6.03 -13.28 8.18
CA VAL A 125 -6.70 -14.58 8.44
C VAL A 125 -8.12 -14.36 8.95
N ALA A 126 -8.33 -13.41 9.86
CA ALA A 126 -9.66 -13.11 10.41
C ALA A 126 -10.65 -12.66 9.33
N SER A 127 -10.21 -11.82 8.40
CA SER A 127 -11.04 -11.35 7.28
C SER A 127 -11.42 -12.48 6.33
N GLU A 128 -10.49 -13.41 6.05
CA GLU A 128 -10.76 -14.60 5.25
C GLU A 128 -11.74 -15.56 5.96
N CYS A 129 -11.61 -15.72 7.27
CA CYS A 129 -12.56 -16.51 8.05
C CYS A 129 -13.96 -15.88 8.09
N ALA A 130 -14.05 -14.54 8.10
CA ALA A 130 -15.33 -13.86 7.96
C ALA A 130 -15.95 -14.14 6.59
N ALA A 131 -15.16 -14.12 5.52
CA ALA A 131 -15.60 -14.47 4.17
C ALA A 131 -16.10 -15.92 4.09
N GLU A 132 -15.39 -16.86 4.67
CA GLU A 132 -15.80 -18.27 4.67
C GLU A 132 -17.16 -18.49 5.32
N LEU A 133 -17.42 -17.84 6.44
CA LEU A 133 -18.62 -18.05 7.22
C LEU A 133 -19.83 -17.25 6.73
N GLY A 134 -19.62 -16.14 6.06
CA GLY A 134 -20.69 -15.25 5.65
C GLY A 134 -20.59 -14.71 4.23
N GLY A 135 -19.66 -15.24 3.43
CA GLY A 135 -19.45 -14.83 2.05
C GLY A 135 -18.80 -13.45 1.91
N ASN A 136 -18.75 -12.97 0.67
CA ASN A 136 -18.15 -11.68 0.32
C ASN A 136 -18.71 -10.51 1.14
N ASP A 137 -20.00 -10.52 1.45
CA ASP A 137 -20.62 -9.48 2.29
C ASP A 137 -20.03 -9.44 3.71
N ALA A 138 -19.74 -10.60 4.31
CA ALA A 138 -19.16 -10.66 5.63
C ALA A 138 -17.70 -10.22 5.63
N PHE A 139 -16.93 -10.54 4.58
CA PHE A 139 -15.60 -9.98 4.39
C PHE A 139 -15.63 -8.46 4.45
N TRP A 140 -16.46 -7.84 3.62
CA TRP A 140 -16.51 -6.38 3.54
C TRP A 140 -17.05 -5.71 4.80
N LYS A 141 -18.01 -6.34 5.49
CA LYS A 141 -18.46 -5.86 6.82
C LYS A 141 -17.33 -5.93 7.85
N PHE A 142 -16.55 -7.01 7.81
CA PHE A 142 -15.38 -7.15 8.68
C PHE A 142 -14.33 -6.09 8.35
N ALA A 143 -13.96 -5.95 7.08
CA ALA A 143 -12.95 -5.00 6.64
C ALA A 143 -13.34 -3.54 6.98
N ASP A 144 -14.57 -3.14 6.66
CA ASP A 144 -15.06 -1.80 6.98
C ASP A 144 -14.98 -1.53 8.49
N ARG A 145 -15.50 -2.47 9.29
CA ARG A 145 -15.53 -2.29 10.73
C ARG A 145 -14.14 -2.32 11.36
N PHE A 146 -13.25 -3.17 10.84
CA PHE A 146 -11.88 -3.22 11.30
C PHE A 146 -11.16 -1.89 11.03
N MET A 147 -11.25 -1.37 9.80
CA MET A 147 -10.66 -0.09 9.43
C MET A 147 -11.21 1.10 10.22
N GLU A 148 -12.45 1.03 10.73
CA GLU A 148 -12.98 2.03 11.66
C GLU A 148 -12.31 1.94 13.04
N LEU A 149 -12.16 0.73 13.59
CA LEU A 149 -11.76 0.49 14.98
C LEU A 149 -10.24 0.52 15.18
N THR A 150 -9.46 0.09 14.19
CA THR A 150 -7.99 0.01 14.34
C THR A 150 -7.36 1.36 14.60
N PRO A 151 -6.46 1.49 15.61
CA PRO A 151 -5.57 2.63 15.74
C PRO A 151 -4.38 2.59 14.77
N SER A 152 -4.19 1.49 14.03
CA SER A 152 -3.09 1.22 13.10
C SER A 152 -1.70 1.11 13.75
N ASN A 153 -0.67 0.91 12.93
CA ASN A 153 0.75 0.85 13.34
C ASN A 153 1.03 -0.23 14.40
N ASN A 154 0.46 -1.41 14.22
CA ASN A 154 0.61 -2.56 15.13
C ASN A 154 0.10 -2.27 16.56
N GLN A 155 -0.87 -1.36 16.70
CA GLN A 155 -1.42 -0.98 18.01
C GLN A 155 -2.81 -1.57 18.29
N THR A 156 -3.43 -2.24 17.31
CA THR A 156 -4.75 -2.85 17.50
C THR A 156 -4.69 -3.93 18.58
N ASP A 157 -5.64 -3.90 19.50
CA ASP A 157 -5.89 -5.01 20.42
C ASP A 157 -6.75 -6.06 19.69
N ILE A 158 -6.10 -6.96 18.96
CA ILE A 158 -6.77 -7.97 18.12
C ILE A 158 -7.61 -8.94 18.94
N GLU A 159 -7.22 -9.23 20.19
CA GLU A 159 -7.95 -10.12 21.09
C GLU A 159 -9.32 -9.53 21.50
N THR A 160 -9.46 -8.22 21.43
CA THR A 160 -10.72 -7.52 21.68
C THR A 160 -11.46 -7.19 20.39
N VAL A 161 -10.76 -6.62 19.41
CA VAL A 161 -11.38 -6.05 18.18
C VAL A 161 -11.93 -7.14 17.27
N ILE A 162 -11.19 -8.23 17.03
CA ILE A 162 -11.65 -9.29 16.14
C ILE A 162 -12.93 -9.98 16.68
N PRO A 163 -12.98 -10.45 17.93
CA PRO A 163 -14.21 -11.03 18.46
C PRO A 163 -15.39 -10.05 18.54
N GLN A 164 -15.10 -8.75 18.78
CA GLN A 164 -16.13 -7.73 18.73
C GLN A 164 -16.78 -7.65 17.34
N ILE A 165 -15.98 -7.57 16.28
CA ILE A 165 -16.48 -7.49 14.90
C ILE A 165 -17.26 -8.74 14.53
N VAL A 166 -16.74 -9.93 14.87
CA VAL A 166 -17.39 -11.21 14.61
C VAL A 166 -18.83 -11.26 15.18
N ARG A 167 -19.01 -10.77 16.41
CA ARG A 167 -20.34 -10.64 17.03
C ARG A 167 -21.20 -9.59 16.35
N GLU A 168 -20.65 -8.42 16.05
CA GLU A 168 -21.38 -7.30 15.43
C GLU A 168 -21.92 -7.66 14.05
N ILE A 169 -21.16 -8.45 13.25
CA ILE A 169 -21.60 -8.91 11.93
C ILE A 169 -22.39 -10.22 11.96
N GLY A 170 -22.62 -10.79 13.15
CA GLY A 170 -23.52 -11.92 13.37
C GLY A 170 -22.96 -13.28 12.97
N LEU A 171 -21.63 -13.47 12.95
CA LEU A 171 -21.02 -14.76 12.66
C LEU A 171 -21.00 -15.67 13.88
N ASN A 172 -20.95 -16.98 13.64
CA ASN A 172 -20.80 -17.96 14.69
C ASN A 172 -19.38 -17.93 15.28
N GLU A 173 -19.23 -17.48 16.53
CA GLU A 173 -17.94 -17.30 17.19
C GLU A 173 -17.12 -18.59 17.28
N ILE A 174 -17.75 -19.75 17.53
CA ILE A 174 -17.05 -21.04 17.63
C ILE A 174 -16.51 -21.46 16.26
N ALA A 175 -17.32 -21.36 15.22
CA ALA A 175 -16.89 -21.68 13.86
C ALA A 175 -15.79 -20.72 13.40
N PHE A 176 -15.89 -19.43 13.75
CA PHE A 176 -14.87 -18.44 13.45
C PHE A 176 -13.55 -18.79 14.12
N GLN A 177 -13.54 -19.09 15.42
CA GLN A 177 -12.33 -19.48 16.15
C GLN A 177 -11.68 -20.73 15.55
N THR A 178 -12.50 -21.74 15.18
CA THR A 178 -12.01 -22.95 14.50
C THR A 178 -11.32 -22.62 13.17
N CYS A 179 -11.91 -21.72 12.37
CA CYS A 179 -11.28 -21.26 11.14
C CYS A 179 -9.98 -20.49 11.42
N PHE A 180 -10.03 -19.55 12.35
CA PHE A 180 -8.93 -18.64 12.68
C PHE A 180 -7.67 -19.38 13.15
N GLU A 181 -7.84 -20.46 13.93
CA GLU A 181 -6.75 -21.30 14.44
C GLU A 181 -6.28 -22.38 13.45
N SER A 182 -6.95 -22.55 12.32
CA SER A 182 -6.70 -23.68 11.41
C SER A 182 -5.43 -23.56 10.56
N GLY A 183 -4.90 -22.34 10.36
CA GLY A 183 -3.78 -22.07 9.45
C GLY A 183 -4.09 -22.22 7.96
N LYS A 184 -5.35 -22.52 7.59
CA LYS A 184 -5.72 -22.85 6.19
C LYS A 184 -5.59 -21.68 5.20
N TYR A 185 -5.58 -20.44 5.69
CA TYR A 185 -5.42 -19.26 4.86
C TYR A 185 -3.98 -18.77 4.71
N ASP A 186 -3.03 -19.37 5.44
CA ASP A 186 -1.63 -18.93 5.42
C ASP A 186 -1.04 -18.96 4.01
N GLN A 187 -1.32 -20.01 3.25
CA GLN A 187 -0.84 -20.14 1.88
C GLN A 187 -1.49 -19.10 0.95
N HIS A 188 -2.80 -18.88 1.07
CA HIS A 188 -3.52 -17.89 0.26
C HIS A 188 -2.96 -16.48 0.47
N ILE A 189 -2.78 -16.09 1.74
CA ILE A 189 -2.19 -14.80 2.10
C ILE A 189 -0.76 -14.68 1.55
N GLU A 190 0.03 -15.75 1.61
CA GLU A 190 1.38 -15.76 1.08
C GLU A 190 1.40 -15.63 -0.46
N GLU A 191 0.46 -16.27 -1.16
CA GLU A 191 0.29 -16.12 -2.61
C GLU A 191 -0.02 -14.66 -2.98
N ASP A 192 -0.88 -13.98 -2.23
CA ASP A 192 -1.19 -12.56 -2.42
C ASP A 192 0.03 -11.66 -2.19
N ILE A 193 0.80 -11.90 -1.11
CA ILE A 193 2.04 -11.18 -0.82
C ILE A 193 3.02 -11.31 -1.99
N GLN A 194 3.26 -12.55 -2.45
CA GLN A 194 4.19 -12.82 -3.56
C GLN A 194 3.71 -12.15 -4.84
N ASN A 195 2.40 -12.15 -5.10
CA ASN A 195 1.82 -11.51 -6.26
C ASN A 195 1.94 -9.97 -6.18
N ALA A 196 1.71 -9.36 -5.01
CA ALA A 196 1.97 -7.94 -4.79
C ALA A 196 3.41 -7.56 -5.13
N VAL A 197 4.38 -8.35 -4.62
CA VAL A 197 5.82 -8.12 -4.85
C VAL A 197 6.19 -8.30 -6.31
N ALA A 198 5.69 -9.35 -6.98
CA ALA A 198 5.94 -9.63 -8.41
C ALA A 198 5.46 -8.49 -9.31
N THR A 199 4.32 -7.89 -8.96
CA THR A 199 3.75 -6.75 -9.71
C THR A 199 4.40 -5.40 -9.38
N GLY A 200 5.34 -5.34 -8.44
CA GLY A 200 6.09 -4.12 -8.09
C GLY A 200 5.69 -3.47 -6.77
N GLY A 201 4.79 -4.08 -5.99
CA GLY A 201 4.44 -3.63 -4.64
C GLY A 201 5.64 -3.74 -3.69
N ARG A 202 5.93 -2.64 -2.98
CA ARG A 202 7.02 -2.56 -1.98
C ARG A 202 6.50 -2.07 -0.63
N GLY A 203 5.18 -1.96 -0.49
CA GLY A 203 4.47 -1.49 0.69
C GLY A 203 3.00 -1.35 0.37
N THR A 204 2.20 -0.96 1.36
CA THR A 204 0.74 -0.88 1.25
C THR A 204 0.21 0.54 1.46
N PRO A 205 -0.93 0.87 0.82
CA PRO A 205 -1.61 0.09 -0.19
C PRO A 205 -0.83 0.08 -1.51
N TRP A 206 -0.82 -1.06 -2.20
CA TRP A 206 -0.39 -1.18 -3.58
C TRP A 206 -1.60 -1.54 -4.42
N SER A 207 -1.87 -0.81 -5.48
CA SER A 207 -3.05 -1.07 -6.30
C SER A 207 -2.73 -1.12 -7.78
N ILE A 208 -3.51 -1.90 -8.52
CA ILE A 208 -3.43 -2.03 -9.97
C ILE A 208 -4.82 -1.71 -10.53
N VAL A 209 -4.90 -0.69 -11.38
CA VAL A 209 -6.11 -0.33 -12.09
C VAL A 209 -6.13 -1.07 -13.41
N ILE A 210 -7.18 -1.84 -13.65
CA ILE A 210 -7.38 -2.66 -14.85
C ILE A 210 -8.52 -2.07 -15.64
N THR A 211 -8.29 -1.79 -16.91
CA THR A 211 -9.32 -1.28 -17.82
C THR A 211 -10.06 -2.40 -18.52
N LYS A 212 -11.17 -2.07 -19.19
CA LYS A 212 -11.95 -3.00 -20.01
C LYS A 212 -11.11 -3.71 -21.09
N ASN A 213 -10.07 -3.04 -21.59
CA ASN A 213 -9.15 -3.58 -22.59
C ASN A 213 -7.99 -4.38 -21.97
N SER A 214 -8.06 -4.67 -20.66
CA SER A 214 -7.04 -5.36 -19.90
C SER A 214 -5.71 -4.61 -19.76
N ASN A 215 -5.68 -3.30 -20.06
CA ASN A 215 -4.54 -2.47 -19.74
C ASN A 215 -4.44 -2.31 -18.23
N LYS A 216 -3.21 -2.31 -17.70
CA LYS A 216 -2.94 -2.25 -16.26
C LYS A 216 -2.11 -1.02 -15.93
N TYR A 217 -2.52 -0.28 -14.92
CA TYR A 217 -1.83 0.93 -14.44
C TYR A 217 -1.55 0.81 -12.94
N PRO A 218 -0.31 1.07 -12.50
CA PRO A 218 0.02 1.00 -11.09
C PRO A 218 -0.50 2.23 -10.37
N LEU A 219 -1.02 2.02 -9.16
CA LEU A 219 -1.43 3.07 -8.24
C LEU A 219 -0.76 2.81 -6.88
N SER A 220 0.36 3.48 -6.64
CA SER A 220 1.18 3.27 -5.44
C SER A 220 0.76 4.19 -4.30
N GLY A 221 0.59 3.61 -3.11
CA GLY A 221 0.27 4.34 -1.90
C GLY A 221 -1.15 4.88 -1.84
N ALA A 222 -1.51 5.45 -0.69
CA ALA A 222 -2.84 6.01 -0.44
C ALA A 222 -3.01 7.35 -1.17
N GLN A 223 -3.24 7.28 -2.46
CA GLN A 223 -3.51 8.46 -3.28
C GLN A 223 -4.82 9.16 -2.84
N PRO A 224 -4.87 10.49 -2.91
CA PRO A 224 -6.09 11.22 -2.61
C PRO A 224 -7.17 10.92 -3.66
N TYR A 225 -8.44 11.08 -3.25
CA TYR A 225 -9.60 10.79 -4.09
C TYR A 225 -9.51 11.40 -5.49
N GLU A 226 -9.12 12.67 -5.62
CA GLU A 226 -9.03 13.34 -6.92
C GLU A 226 -8.01 12.70 -7.86
N ALA A 227 -6.91 12.17 -7.35
CA ALA A 227 -5.91 11.47 -8.17
C ALA A 227 -6.43 10.10 -8.63
N VAL A 228 -7.11 9.36 -7.75
CA VAL A 228 -7.77 8.10 -8.10
C VAL A 228 -8.86 8.34 -9.14
N LYS A 229 -9.68 9.37 -8.92
CA LYS A 229 -10.73 9.78 -9.85
C LYS A 229 -10.18 10.08 -11.25
N GLN A 230 -9.13 10.88 -11.35
CA GLN A 230 -8.51 11.19 -12.65
C GLN A 230 -8.05 9.94 -13.39
N LEU A 231 -7.43 8.99 -12.68
CA LEU A 231 -6.99 7.73 -13.28
C LEU A 231 -8.17 6.88 -13.77
N ILE A 232 -9.24 6.80 -12.97
CA ILE A 232 -10.46 6.07 -13.36
C ILE A 232 -11.13 6.73 -14.57
N ASP A 233 -11.25 8.05 -14.58
CA ASP A 233 -11.87 8.79 -15.69
C ASP A 233 -11.09 8.58 -17.00
N LEU A 234 -9.75 8.48 -16.94
CA LEU A 234 -8.91 8.12 -18.10
C LEU A 234 -9.13 6.66 -18.50
N ALA A 235 -9.14 5.73 -17.54
CA ALA A 235 -9.36 4.31 -17.78
C ALA A 235 -10.73 4.02 -18.44
N LEU A 236 -11.78 4.74 -18.04
CA LEU A 236 -13.11 4.64 -18.62
C LEU A 236 -13.23 5.21 -20.05
N GLN A 237 -12.28 6.06 -20.49
CA GLN A 237 -12.24 6.64 -21.84
C GLN A 237 -11.49 5.74 -22.84
N GLU A 238 -10.78 4.73 -22.38
CA GLU A 238 -10.10 3.76 -23.27
C GLU A 238 -11.13 2.99 -24.09
N LYS A 239 -10.92 2.98 -25.42
CA LYS A 239 -11.82 2.35 -26.41
C LYS A 239 -11.30 1.00 -26.85
#